data_8d0fa0a27fc9256096c9387ae8664218
#
_entry.id   8d0fa0a27fc9256096c9387ae8664218
#
_cell.length_a   1.000
_cell.length_b   1.000
_cell.length_c   1.000
_cell.angle_alpha   90.00
_cell.angle_beta   90.00
_cell.angle_gamma   90.00
#
_symmetry.space_group_name_H-M   'P 1'
#
loop_
_entity.id
_entity.type
_entity.pdbx_description
1 polymer ?
#
loop_
_entity_poly.entity_id
_entity_poly.type
_entity_poly.pdbx_seq_one_letter_code
_entity_poly.pdbx_strand_id
1 'polypeptide(L)'
;RECLRLQRPDIIINEEEYTNVEAAENAPLQAYRINAEAVEIIAQEAKKLNAWFIHYSTDYVFDGCKKSLYDENDTPRPLNIYGLSKLAGEHAIQKTGCKHIIFRTSWVFSEHGKNFAKTILDLAKTSTNLQIVNDQIGAPTHAHMIANVTKHVIQEIINRQDNAEVLVGIYNISCAGETSWHGFAEFLLTQVGVDVARTLQATSSKNYKTSVNRPANSRLQSADE
;
A
#
# COMPACT_ATOMS: atom_id res chain seq x y z
N ARG A 1 -23.23 -4.97 -1.40
CA ARG A 1 -23.98 -5.82 -0.45
C ARG A 1 -24.73 -6.92 -1.14
N GLU A 2 -25.62 -6.60 -2.10
CA GLU A 2 -26.45 -7.56 -2.79
C GLU A 2 -25.63 -8.66 -3.49
N CYS A 3 -24.60 -8.30 -4.22
CA CYS A 3 -23.69 -9.23 -4.88
C CYS A 3 -23.07 -10.23 -3.89
N LEU A 4 -22.54 -9.76 -2.74
CA LEU A 4 -21.94 -10.62 -1.72
C LEU A 4 -22.96 -11.60 -1.12
N ARG A 5 -24.20 -11.15 -0.87
CA ARG A 5 -25.27 -12.00 -0.34
C ARG A 5 -25.72 -13.06 -1.33
N LEU A 6 -25.71 -12.72 -2.62
CA LEU A 6 -26.07 -13.65 -3.70
C LEU A 6 -24.97 -14.71 -3.89
N GLN A 7 -23.71 -14.28 -3.97
CA GLN A 7 -22.57 -15.16 -4.24
C GLN A 7 -22.14 -15.99 -3.03
N ARG A 8 -22.37 -15.48 -1.81
CA ARG A 8 -21.99 -16.10 -0.54
C ARG A 8 -20.56 -16.63 -0.52
N PRO A 9 -19.55 -15.79 -0.83
CA PRO A 9 -18.17 -16.24 -0.89
C PRO A 9 -17.65 -16.62 0.51
N ASP A 10 -16.72 -17.57 0.56
CA ASP A 10 -15.98 -17.93 1.77
C ASP A 10 -14.84 -16.94 2.06
N ILE A 11 -14.28 -16.31 1.01
CA ILE A 11 -13.19 -15.34 1.09
C ILE A 11 -13.51 -14.16 0.18
N ILE A 12 -13.37 -12.96 0.71
CA ILE A 12 -13.53 -11.69 0.00
C ILE A 12 -12.16 -11.01 -0.04
N ILE A 13 -11.66 -10.67 -1.21
CA ILE A 13 -10.44 -9.88 -1.40
C ILE A 13 -10.86 -8.50 -1.90
N ASN A 14 -10.49 -7.45 -1.19
CA ASN A 14 -10.78 -6.07 -1.57
C ASN A 14 -9.51 -5.36 -2.02
N GLU A 15 -9.39 -5.14 -3.33
CA GLU A 15 -8.31 -4.39 -3.98
C GLU A 15 -8.75 -2.97 -4.36
N GLU A 16 -10.04 -2.65 -4.21
CA GLU A 16 -10.57 -1.33 -4.56
C GLU A 16 -10.14 -0.29 -3.53
N GLU A 17 -9.49 0.77 -4.04
CA GLU A 17 -9.05 1.87 -3.21
C GLU A 17 -8.96 3.20 -3.98
N TYR A 18 -9.05 4.30 -3.26
CA TYR A 18 -8.71 5.62 -3.75
C TYR A 18 -7.22 5.86 -3.56
N THR A 19 -6.42 5.63 -4.62
CA THR A 19 -4.95 5.61 -4.57
C THR A 19 -4.28 6.95 -4.82
N ASN A 20 -5.00 7.93 -5.38
CA ASN A 20 -4.39 9.21 -5.75
C ASN A 20 -4.19 10.10 -4.52
N VAL A 21 -2.99 10.06 -3.95
CA VAL A 21 -2.62 10.78 -2.72
C VAL A 21 -2.81 12.29 -2.85
N GLU A 22 -2.41 12.88 -3.99
CA GLU A 22 -2.58 14.33 -4.26
C GLU A 22 -4.06 14.71 -4.37
N ALA A 23 -4.84 13.93 -5.10
CA ALA A 23 -6.25 14.22 -5.30
C ALA A 23 -7.07 14.01 -4.02
N ALA A 24 -6.63 13.15 -3.11
CA ALA A 24 -7.29 12.91 -1.83
C ALA A 24 -7.38 14.18 -0.97
N GLU A 25 -6.35 15.04 -0.99
CA GLU A 25 -6.36 16.32 -0.28
C GLU A 25 -7.50 17.24 -0.76
N ASN A 26 -7.83 17.19 -2.05
CA ASN A 26 -8.88 18.00 -2.65
C ASN A 26 -10.25 17.32 -2.65
N ALA A 27 -10.30 16.01 -2.37
CA ALA A 27 -11.53 15.21 -2.39
C ALA A 27 -11.63 14.28 -1.17
N PRO A 28 -11.51 14.81 0.07
CA PRO A 28 -11.45 13.97 1.27
C PRO A 28 -12.70 13.09 1.45
N LEU A 29 -13.89 13.61 1.16
CA LEU A 29 -15.13 12.83 1.25
C LEU A 29 -15.11 11.62 0.32
N GLN A 30 -14.57 11.75 -0.89
CA GLN A 30 -14.47 10.64 -1.83
C GLN A 30 -13.44 9.61 -1.36
N ALA A 31 -12.29 10.06 -0.85
CA ALA A 31 -11.28 9.17 -0.27
C ALA A 31 -11.85 8.34 0.90
N TYR A 32 -12.55 8.97 1.85
CA TYR A 32 -13.19 8.27 2.96
C TYR A 32 -14.32 7.34 2.52
N ARG A 33 -15.12 7.73 1.54
CA ARG A 33 -16.18 6.86 1.00
C ARG A 33 -15.65 5.55 0.46
N ILE A 34 -14.53 5.60 -0.27
CA ILE A 34 -13.94 4.40 -0.89
C ILE A 34 -13.08 3.64 0.11
N ASN A 35 -12.16 4.34 0.82
CA ASN A 35 -11.15 3.70 1.65
C ASN A 35 -11.65 3.32 3.06
N ALA A 36 -12.80 3.85 3.51
CA ALA A 36 -13.35 3.56 4.83
C ALA A 36 -14.81 3.08 4.79
N GLU A 37 -15.77 3.88 4.26
CA GLU A 37 -17.19 3.53 4.32
C GLU A 37 -17.51 2.27 3.50
N ALA A 38 -16.99 2.16 2.27
CA ALA A 38 -17.17 0.98 1.44
C ALA A 38 -16.53 -0.25 2.08
N VAL A 39 -15.33 -0.09 2.67
CA VAL A 39 -14.61 -1.15 3.38
C VAL A 39 -15.41 -1.63 4.60
N GLU A 40 -15.98 -0.72 5.40
CA GLU A 40 -16.86 -1.06 6.51
C GLU A 40 -18.08 -1.88 6.05
N ILE A 41 -18.70 -1.48 4.94
CA ILE A 41 -19.85 -2.19 4.36
C ILE A 41 -19.48 -3.62 3.97
N ILE A 42 -18.31 -3.82 3.35
CA ILE A 42 -17.83 -5.15 2.95
C ILE A 42 -17.53 -5.98 4.19
N ALA A 43 -16.83 -5.43 5.18
CA ALA A 43 -16.50 -6.09 6.43
C ALA A 43 -17.75 -6.54 7.21
N GLN A 44 -18.80 -5.70 7.25
CA GLN A 44 -20.10 -6.06 7.85
C GLN A 44 -20.78 -7.23 7.13
N GLU A 45 -20.74 -7.28 5.80
CA GLU A 45 -21.31 -8.41 5.05
C GLU A 45 -20.42 -9.66 5.20
N ALA A 46 -19.09 -9.54 5.21
CA ALA A 46 -18.18 -10.63 5.50
C ALA A 46 -18.48 -11.28 6.87
N LYS A 47 -18.70 -10.45 7.90
CA LYS A 47 -19.10 -10.92 9.24
C LYS A 47 -20.39 -11.73 9.20
N LYS A 48 -21.43 -11.25 8.49
CA LYS A 48 -22.73 -11.93 8.38
C LYS A 48 -22.64 -13.26 7.64
N LEU A 49 -21.73 -13.33 6.65
CA LEU A 49 -21.51 -14.53 5.85
C LEU A 49 -20.53 -15.51 6.51
N ASN A 50 -19.90 -15.12 7.63
CA ASN A 50 -18.77 -15.81 8.25
C ASN A 50 -17.59 -16.00 7.27
N ALA A 51 -17.45 -15.08 6.31
CA ALA A 51 -16.41 -15.08 5.29
C ALA A 51 -15.14 -14.41 5.82
N TRP A 52 -13.98 -14.80 5.28
CA TRP A 52 -12.73 -14.08 5.44
C TRP A 52 -12.73 -12.80 4.61
N PHE A 53 -12.14 -11.74 5.17
CA PHE A 53 -11.96 -10.46 4.48
C PHE A 53 -10.49 -10.11 4.41
N ILE A 54 -9.92 -10.14 3.21
CA ILE A 54 -8.53 -9.73 2.94
C ILE A 54 -8.58 -8.32 2.36
N HIS A 55 -7.84 -7.39 2.97
CA HIS A 55 -7.80 -5.98 2.59
C HIS A 55 -6.38 -5.46 2.52
N TYR A 56 -6.08 -4.62 1.54
CA TYR A 56 -4.78 -3.96 1.40
C TYR A 56 -4.82 -2.56 1.97
N SER A 57 -3.84 -2.25 2.81
CA SER A 57 -3.57 -0.94 3.40
C SER A 57 -2.20 -0.43 2.97
N THR A 58 -1.67 0.57 3.65
CA THR A 58 -0.53 1.35 3.20
C THR A 58 0.43 1.70 4.34
N ASP A 59 1.71 1.89 4.00
CA ASP A 59 2.73 2.53 4.84
C ASP A 59 2.37 3.98 5.23
N TYR A 60 1.50 4.65 4.47
CA TYR A 60 1.04 6.02 4.76
C TYR A 60 0.17 6.13 6.01
N VAL A 61 -0.13 5.04 6.68
CA VAL A 61 -0.69 5.08 8.04
C VAL A 61 0.32 5.56 9.07
N PHE A 62 1.62 5.60 8.75
CA PHE A 62 2.70 6.06 9.62
C PHE A 62 3.19 7.46 9.26
N ASP A 63 3.78 8.17 10.24
CA ASP A 63 4.31 9.54 10.08
C ASP A 63 5.71 9.62 9.43
N GLY A 64 6.39 8.49 9.29
CA GLY A 64 7.74 8.46 8.73
C GLY A 64 8.84 9.01 9.64
N CYS A 65 8.58 9.24 10.93
CA CYS A 65 9.55 9.81 11.88
C CYS A 65 10.44 8.76 12.55
N LYS A 66 10.05 7.49 12.56
CA LYS A 66 10.84 6.39 13.12
C LYS A 66 12.10 6.19 12.28
N LYS A 67 13.25 5.95 12.93
CA LYS A 67 14.54 5.72 12.25
C LYS A 67 14.73 4.27 11.77
N SER A 68 14.06 3.32 12.41
CA SER A 68 14.04 1.90 12.03
C SER A 68 12.84 1.58 11.15
N LEU A 69 12.69 0.31 10.78
CA LEU A 69 11.52 -0.21 10.10
C LEU A 69 10.27 -0.06 10.99
N TYR A 70 9.11 0.17 10.39
CA TYR A 70 7.82 0.12 11.08
C TYR A 70 7.32 -1.31 11.16
N ASP A 71 6.97 -1.77 12.35
CA ASP A 71 6.28 -3.03 12.58
C ASP A 71 4.76 -2.81 12.78
N GLU A 72 4.00 -3.90 12.85
CA GLU A 72 2.55 -3.86 12.94
C GLU A 72 2.03 -3.25 14.25
N ASN A 73 2.86 -3.25 15.31
CA ASN A 73 2.54 -2.72 16.64
C ASN A 73 2.85 -1.22 16.78
N ASP A 74 3.55 -0.64 15.81
CA ASP A 74 3.82 0.79 15.83
C ASP A 74 2.51 1.59 15.73
N THR A 75 2.42 2.66 16.50
CA THR A 75 1.23 3.51 16.53
C THR A 75 1.07 4.29 15.22
N PRO A 76 -0.02 4.10 14.48
CA PRO A 76 -0.29 4.86 13.26
C PRO A 76 -0.46 6.36 13.54
N ARG A 77 0.12 7.20 12.67
CA ARG A 77 0.01 8.67 12.69
C ARG A 77 0.07 9.23 11.26
N PRO A 78 -0.96 9.03 10.45
CA PRO A 78 -0.95 9.45 9.04
C PRO A 78 -0.82 10.97 8.89
N LEU A 79 -0.08 11.39 7.85
CA LEU A 79 0.23 12.80 7.58
C LEU A 79 -0.70 13.45 6.55
N ASN A 80 -1.54 12.68 5.87
CA ASN A 80 -2.35 13.14 4.75
C ASN A 80 -3.70 12.41 4.69
N ILE A 81 -4.62 12.95 3.91
CA ILE A 81 -6.00 12.43 3.77
C ILE A 81 -6.03 10.98 3.27
N TYR A 82 -5.12 10.61 2.35
CA TYR A 82 -5.02 9.24 1.87
C TYR A 82 -4.73 8.28 3.04
N GLY A 83 -3.66 8.52 3.79
CA GLY A 83 -3.31 7.71 4.95
C GLY A 83 -4.39 7.68 6.03
N LEU A 84 -5.01 8.84 6.33
CA LEU A 84 -6.14 8.93 7.27
C LEU A 84 -7.32 8.08 6.82
N SER A 85 -7.72 8.15 5.55
CA SER A 85 -8.84 7.38 5.02
C SER A 85 -8.57 5.87 5.01
N LYS A 86 -7.32 5.45 4.70
CA LYS A 86 -6.91 4.03 4.74
C LYS A 86 -6.91 3.51 6.19
N LEU A 87 -6.38 4.27 7.14
CA LEU A 87 -6.41 3.92 8.56
C LEU A 87 -7.84 3.80 9.09
N ALA A 88 -8.73 4.70 8.67
CA ALA A 88 -10.16 4.61 9.03
C ALA A 88 -10.79 3.29 8.51
N GLY A 89 -10.37 2.82 7.35
CA GLY A 89 -10.77 1.50 6.82
C GLY A 89 -10.27 0.34 7.69
N GLU A 90 -9.00 0.36 8.12
CA GLU A 90 -8.45 -0.65 9.04
C GLU A 90 -9.29 -0.71 10.34
N HIS A 91 -9.53 0.44 10.95
CA HIS A 91 -10.34 0.53 12.17
C HIS A 91 -11.77 0.04 11.97
N ALA A 92 -12.38 0.34 10.81
CA ALA A 92 -13.71 -0.14 10.46
C ALA A 92 -13.75 -1.68 10.39
N ILE A 93 -12.77 -2.31 9.74
CA ILE A 93 -12.64 -3.77 9.68
C ILE A 93 -12.54 -4.36 11.08
N GLN A 94 -11.58 -3.88 11.89
CA GLN A 94 -11.35 -4.37 13.25
C GLN A 94 -12.60 -4.22 14.12
N LYS A 95 -13.30 -3.09 14.05
CA LYS A 95 -14.54 -2.82 14.80
C LYS A 95 -15.67 -3.78 14.47
N THR A 96 -15.76 -4.29 13.23
CA THR A 96 -16.77 -5.29 12.87
C THR A 96 -16.56 -6.62 13.56
N GLY A 97 -15.32 -6.97 13.89
CA GLY A 97 -14.92 -8.27 14.41
C GLY A 97 -15.16 -9.41 13.40
N CYS A 98 -15.08 -9.14 12.10
CA CYS A 98 -15.06 -10.18 11.06
C CYS A 98 -13.69 -10.88 11.04
N LYS A 99 -13.62 -12.08 10.48
CA LYS A 99 -12.36 -12.74 10.18
C LYS A 99 -11.64 -11.90 9.11
N HIS A 100 -10.45 -11.39 9.42
CA HIS A 100 -9.76 -10.49 8.50
C HIS A 100 -8.26 -10.66 8.48
N ILE A 101 -7.69 -10.35 7.33
CA ILE A 101 -6.27 -10.10 7.14
C ILE A 101 -6.16 -8.70 6.52
N ILE A 102 -5.39 -7.82 7.14
CA ILE A 102 -5.07 -6.51 6.59
C ILE A 102 -3.60 -6.50 6.23
N PHE A 103 -3.28 -6.28 4.97
CA PHE A 103 -1.90 -6.17 4.50
C PHE A 103 -1.52 -4.70 4.30
N ARG A 104 -0.59 -4.19 5.11
CA ARG A 104 0.06 -2.90 4.86
C ARG A 104 1.22 -3.13 3.89
N THR A 105 1.24 -2.37 2.80
CA THR A 105 2.30 -2.46 1.79
C THR A 105 2.79 -1.08 1.38
N SER A 106 3.91 -1.01 0.67
CA SER A 106 4.53 0.24 0.26
C SER A 106 5.04 0.17 -1.17
N TRP A 107 5.02 1.32 -1.88
CA TRP A 107 5.67 1.53 -3.16
C TRP A 107 5.37 0.45 -4.21
N VAL A 108 4.10 0.07 -4.30
CA VAL A 108 3.65 -1.01 -5.20
C VAL A 108 3.90 -0.65 -6.66
N PHE A 109 4.54 -1.55 -7.39
CA PHE A 109 4.78 -1.42 -8.81
C PHE A 109 4.56 -2.73 -9.56
N SER A 110 4.26 -2.63 -10.86
CA SER A 110 4.15 -3.76 -11.76
C SER A 110 4.25 -3.30 -13.22
N GLU A 111 4.33 -4.24 -14.14
CA GLU A 111 4.20 -4.02 -15.58
C GLU A 111 2.80 -3.52 -15.98
N HIS A 112 1.78 -3.73 -15.13
CA HIS A 112 0.40 -3.33 -15.35
C HIS A 112 0.04 -2.04 -14.62
N GLY A 113 -1.02 -1.37 -15.09
CA GLY A 113 -1.56 -0.18 -14.44
C GLY A 113 -0.62 1.03 -14.48
N LYS A 114 -0.95 2.03 -13.69
CA LYS A 114 -0.15 3.26 -13.51
C LYS A 114 0.63 3.19 -12.21
N ASN A 115 1.95 3.32 -12.27
CA ASN A 115 2.82 3.30 -11.11
C ASN A 115 4.09 4.13 -11.35
N PHE A 116 4.90 4.34 -10.31
CA PHE A 116 6.12 5.14 -10.36
C PHE A 116 7.12 4.61 -11.39
N ALA A 117 7.37 3.29 -11.42
CA ALA A 117 8.36 2.70 -12.33
C ALA A 117 8.02 3.00 -13.80
N LYS A 118 6.77 2.76 -14.21
CA LYS A 118 6.32 3.07 -15.59
C LYS A 118 6.38 4.57 -15.87
N THR A 119 5.98 5.40 -14.91
CA THR A 119 6.01 6.86 -15.07
C THR A 119 7.45 7.36 -15.32
N ILE A 120 8.43 6.87 -14.56
CA ILE A 120 9.84 7.26 -14.74
C ILE A 120 10.38 6.79 -16.09
N LEU A 121 10.10 5.55 -16.48
CA LEU A 121 10.52 5.01 -17.78
C LEU A 121 9.90 5.78 -18.96
N ASP A 122 8.65 6.22 -18.84
CA ASP A 122 7.99 7.00 -19.88
C ASP A 122 8.51 8.44 -19.94
N LEU A 123 8.71 9.08 -18.79
CA LEU A 123 9.29 10.44 -18.74
C LEU A 123 10.71 10.49 -19.30
N ALA A 124 11.53 9.47 -19.07
CA ALA A 124 12.89 9.42 -19.58
C ALA A 124 13.00 9.35 -21.11
N LYS A 125 11.92 8.97 -21.81
CA LYS A 125 11.86 8.98 -23.28
C LYS A 125 11.83 10.40 -23.85
N THR A 126 11.33 11.37 -23.08
CA THR A 126 11.05 12.74 -23.55
C THR A 126 11.75 13.82 -22.75
N SER A 127 12.22 13.52 -21.54
CA SER A 127 12.86 14.48 -20.63
C SER A 127 14.31 14.10 -20.36
N THR A 128 15.18 15.09 -20.40
CA THR A 128 16.60 14.97 -20.04
C THR A 128 16.94 15.57 -18.69
N ASN A 129 15.93 15.93 -17.88
CA ASN A 129 16.10 16.51 -16.56
C ASN A 129 14.94 16.10 -15.65
N LEU A 130 15.06 14.94 -15.05
CA LEU A 130 14.10 14.41 -14.07
C LEU A 130 14.59 14.70 -12.65
N GLN A 131 13.85 15.52 -11.92
CA GLN A 131 14.16 15.80 -10.51
C GLN A 131 13.34 14.86 -9.62
N ILE A 132 14.01 13.97 -8.89
CA ILE A 132 13.38 12.97 -8.04
C ILE A 132 13.90 13.10 -6.61
N VAL A 133 12.99 12.99 -5.63
CA VAL A 133 13.31 13.11 -4.21
C VAL A 133 14.21 11.98 -3.74
N ASN A 134 15.23 12.32 -2.92
CA ASN A 134 16.21 11.38 -2.39
C ASN A 134 16.17 11.21 -0.88
N ASP A 135 15.30 11.95 -0.19
CA ASP A 135 15.14 11.98 1.27
C ASP A 135 13.83 11.30 1.76
N GLN A 136 13.17 10.57 0.89
CA GLN A 136 12.09 9.66 1.23
C GLN A 136 12.58 8.24 0.94
N ILE A 137 12.60 7.39 1.99
CA ILE A 137 13.17 6.04 1.95
C ILE A 137 12.06 5.01 2.13
N GLY A 138 12.08 3.99 1.30
CA GLY A 138 11.11 2.89 1.31
C GLY A 138 11.65 1.66 0.58
N ALA A 139 10.79 0.69 0.36
CA ALA A 139 11.10 -0.52 -0.39
C ALA A 139 10.10 -0.71 -1.54
N PRO A 140 10.54 -0.61 -2.81
CA PRO A 140 9.68 -0.94 -3.93
C PRO A 140 9.17 -2.37 -3.83
N THR A 141 7.86 -2.57 -3.88
CA THR A 141 7.21 -3.86 -3.67
C THR A 141 6.49 -4.28 -4.94
N HIS A 142 6.89 -5.39 -5.53
CA HIS A 142 6.29 -5.87 -6.77
C HIS A 142 4.91 -6.49 -6.50
N ALA A 143 3.89 -6.11 -7.27
CA ALA A 143 2.52 -6.58 -7.08
C ALA A 143 2.40 -8.12 -7.16
N HIS A 144 3.23 -8.79 -7.96
CA HIS A 144 3.28 -10.25 -8.05
C HIS A 144 3.69 -10.90 -6.71
N MET A 145 4.61 -10.27 -5.96
CA MET A 145 4.99 -10.76 -4.64
C MET A 145 3.81 -10.66 -3.67
N ILE A 146 3.10 -9.53 -3.65
CA ILE A 146 1.90 -9.35 -2.83
C ILE A 146 0.85 -10.41 -3.18
N ALA A 147 0.60 -10.65 -4.48
CA ALA A 147 -0.35 -11.66 -4.94
C ALA A 147 0.06 -13.08 -4.51
N ASN A 148 1.36 -13.41 -4.55
CA ASN A 148 1.87 -14.71 -4.11
C ASN A 148 1.69 -14.90 -2.59
N VAL A 149 1.99 -13.89 -1.78
CA VAL A 149 1.76 -13.92 -0.33
C VAL A 149 0.26 -14.09 -0.04
N THR A 150 -0.59 -13.32 -0.72
CA THR A 150 -2.05 -13.44 -0.58
C THR A 150 -2.55 -14.84 -0.92
N LYS A 151 -2.08 -15.41 -2.02
CA LYS A 151 -2.38 -16.80 -2.41
C LYS A 151 -1.97 -17.79 -1.32
N HIS A 152 -0.77 -17.61 -0.76
CA HIS A 152 -0.28 -18.49 0.31
C HIS A 152 -1.15 -18.40 1.57
N VAL A 153 -1.50 -17.20 1.98
CA VAL A 153 -2.39 -16.97 3.13
C VAL A 153 -3.78 -17.57 2.90
N ILE A 154 -4.32 -17.48 1.69
CA ILE A 154 -5.59 -18.15 1.33
C ILE A 154 -5.46 -19.66 1.49
N GLN A 155 -4.37 -20.27 1.04
CA GLN A 155 -4.11 -21.70 1.22
C GLN A 155 -4.03 -22.08 2.70
N GLU A 156 -3.37 -21.26 3.52
CA GLU A 156 -3.30 -21.47 4.97
C GLU A 156 -4.68 -21.37 5.64
N ILE A 157 -5.51 -20.40 5.24
CA ILE A 157 -6.89 -20.28 5.72
C ILE A 157 -7.69 -21.56 5.41
N ILE A 158 -7.58 -22.07 4.18
CA ILE A 158 -8.29 -23.27 3.74
C ILE A 158 -7.77 -24.52 4.49
N ASN A 159 -6.45 -24.65 4.64
CA ASN A 159 -5.82 -25.81 5.28
C ASN A 159 -6.14 -25.90 6.78
N ARG A 160 -6.18 -24.74 7.47
CA ARG A 160 -6.40 -24.67 8.94
C ARG A 160 -7.86 -24.81 9.33
N GLN A 161 -8.81 -24.60 8.42
CA GLN A 161 -10.25 -24.66 8.69
C GLN A 161 -10.66 -23.86 9.96
N ASP A 162 -11.22 -24.53 10.96
CA ASP A 162 -11.68 -23.87 12.19
C ASP A 162 -10.56 -23.26 13.04
N ASN A 163 -9.30 -23.66 12.82
CA ASN A 163 -8.14 -23.10 13.50
C ASN A 163 -7.54 -21.88 12.78
N ALA A 164 -8.11 -21.44 11.66
CA ALA A 164 -7.58 -20.32 10.89
C ALA A 164 -7.74 -18.95 11.59
N GLU A 165 -8.59 -18.84 12.61
CA GLU A 165 -8.81 -17.57 13.32
C GLU A 165 -7.56 -17.01 14.00
N VAL A 166 -6.54 -17.81 14.24
CA VAL A 166 -5.22 -17.37 14.72
C VAL A 166 -4.52 -16.44 13.72
N LEU A 167 -4.91 -16.48 12.43
CA LEU A 167 -4.38 -15.63 11.36
C LEU A 167 -5.03 -14.24 11.29
N VAL A 168 -6.07 -13.99 12.09
CA VAL A 168 -6.73 -12.66 12.09
C VAL A 168 -5.76 -11.59 12.57
N GLY A 169 -5.54 -10.58 11.74
CA GLY A 169 -4.61 -9.52 12.12
C GLY A 169 -4.23 -8.55 11.00
N ILE A 170 -3.28 -7.70 11.35
CA ILE A 170 -2.60 -6.76 10.44
C ILE A 170 -1.19 -7.30 10.22
N TYR A 171 -0.74 -7.27 8.98
CA TYR A 171 0.58 -7.75 8.57
C TYR A 171 1.22 -6.79 7.59
N ASN A 172 2.52 -6.56 7.73
CA ASN A 172 3.27 -5.80 6.75
C ASN A 172 3.74 -6.71 5.62
N ILE A 173 3.61 -6.25 4.37
CA ILE A 173 4.17 -6.91 3.18
C ILE A 173 5.02 -5.89 2.43
N SER A 174 6.32 -6.07 2.42
CA SER A 174 7.24 -5.32 1.55
C SER A 174 8.41 -6.18 1.12
N CYS A 175 9.02 -5.84 0.00
CA CYS A 175 10.28 -6.47 -0.38
C CYS A 175 11.39 -6.07 0.58
N ALA A 176 12.39 -6.93 0.71
CA ALA A 176 13.59 -6.65 1.50
C ALA A 176 14.44 -5.52 0.89
N GLY A 177 15.27 -4.91 1.72
CA GLY A 177 16.13 -3.80 1.34
C GLY A 177 15.44 -2.44 1.45
N GLU A 178 16.17 -1.41 1.02
CA GLU A 178 15.70 -0.02 1.07
C GLU A 178 16.33 0.81 -0.03
N THR A 179 15.60 1.80 -0.51
CA THR A 179 16.10 2.80 -1.44
C THR A 179 15.31 4.11 -1.30
N SER A 180 15.81 5.20 -1.92
CA SER A 180 15.01 6.40 -2.13
C SER A 180 14.24 6.31 -3.44
N TRP A 181 13.25 7.22 -3.65
CA TRP A 181 12.62 7.35 -4.97
C TRP A 181 13.64 7.64 -6.06
N HIS A 182 14.67 8.48 -5.76
CA HIS A 182 15.77 8.74 -6.68
C HIS A 182 16.56 7.47 -6.98
N GLY A 183 16.98 6.70 -5.96
CA GLY A 183 17.72 5.46 -6.16
C GLY A 183 16.92 4.41 -6.93
N PHE A 184 15.59 4.33 -6.70
CA PHE A 184 14.74 3.45 -7.50
C PHE A 184 14.67 3.89 -8.97
N ALA A 185 14.53 5.21 -9.23
CA ALA A 185 14.57 5.75 -10.59
C ALA A 185 15.92 5.48 -11.26
N GLU A 186 17.03 5.70 -10.56
CA GLU A 186 18.39 5.42 -11.03
C GLU A 186 18.56 3.97 -11.46
N PHE A 187 18.12 3.04 -10.61
CA PHE A 187 18.15 1.60 -10.94
C PHE A 187 17.36 1.30 -12.22
N LEU A 188 16.11 1.77 -12.31
CA LEU A 188 15.25 1.53 -13.48
C LEU A 188 15.86 2.07 -14.76
N LEU A 189 16.36 3.30 -14.76
CA LEU A 189 16.95 3.96 -15.93
C LEU A 189 18.24 3.28 -16.36
N THR A 190 19.06 2.82 -15.42
CA THR A 190 20.27 2.05 -15.70
C THR A 190 19.94 0.74 -16.43
N GLN A 191 18.89 0.02 -16.01
CA GLN A 191 18.49 -1.26 -16.63
C GLN A 191 18.07 -1.10 -18.11
N VAL A 192 17.59 0.08 -18.50
CA VAL A 192 17.17 0.36 -19.88
C VAL A 192 18.23 1.16 -20.68
N GLY A 193 19.44 1.32 -20.14
CA GLY A 193 20.57 1.94 -20.83
C GLY A 193 20.46 3.46 -21.00
N VAL A 194 19.68 4.14 -20.15
CA VAL A 194 19.59 5.62 -20.14
C VAL A 194 20.82 6.20 -19.43
N ASP A 195 21.39 7.27 -19.97
CA ASP A 195 22.45 8.04 -19.31
C ASP A 195 21.88 8.76 -18.06
N VAL A 196 22.01 8.11 -16.93
CA VAL A 196 21.46 8.58 -15.63
C VAL A 196 22.09 9.91 -15.23
N ALA A 197 23.40 10.08 -15.41
CA ALA A 197 24.11 11.30 -15.00
C ALA A 197 23.57 12.55 -15.73
N ARG A 198 23.10 12.37 -16.96
CA ARG A 198 22.51 13.44 -17.75
C ARG A 198 21.02 13.64 -17.50
N THR A 199 20.31 12.57 -17.15
CA THR A 199 18.84 12.56 -17.14
C THR A 199 18.24 12.74 -15.77
N LEU A 200 18.89 12.27 -14.70
CA LEU A 200 18.33 12.19 -13.35
C LEU A 200 19.08 13.11 -12.37
N GLN A 201 18.33 13.89 -11.61
CA GLN A 201 18.86 14.76 -10.56
C GLN A 201 18.15 14.48 -9.23
N ALA A 202 18.95 14.35 -8.16
CA ALA A 202 18.42 14.25 -6.81
C ALA A 202 17.90 15.61 -6.33
N THR A 203 16.75 15.60 -5.68
CA THR A 203 16.20 16.78 -4.99
C THR A 203 15.71 16.41 -3.60
N SER A 204 15.65 17.40 -2.70
CA SER A 204 15.01 17.22 -1.39
C SER A 204 13.50 17.38 -1.51
N SER A 205 12.75 16.64 -0.69
CA SER A 205 11.30 16.79 -0.56
C SER A 205 10.86 18.21 -0.22
N LYS A 206 11.71 18.98 0.48
CA LYS A 206 11.47 20.41 0.79
C LYS A 206 11.44 21.30 -0.45
N ASN A 207 12.16 20.91 -1.50
CA ASN A 207 12.23 21.66 -2.77
C ASN A 207 11.20 21.16 -3.78
N TYR A 208 10.58 19.99 -3.52
CA TYR A 208 9.59 19.42 -4.41
C TYR A 208 8.20 20.01 -4.10
N LYS A 209 7.65 20.74 -5.06
CA LYS A 209 6.33 21.38 -4.88
C LYS A 209 5.23 20.32 -4.89
N THR A 210 4.68 20.03 -3.74
CA THR A 210 3.53 19.14 -3.54
C THR A 210 2.64 19.71 -2.44
N SER A 211 1.33 19.50 -2.55
CA SER A 211 0.36 19.84 -1.51
C SER A 211 0.29 18.79 -0.40
N VAL A 212 0.98 17.66 -0.57
CA VAL A 212 0.86 16.49 0.31
C VAL A 212 2.13 16.27 1.12
N ASN A 213 1.98 16.15 2.43
CA ASN A 213 3.05 15.67 3.30
C ASN A 213 3.18 14.15 3.15
N ARG A 214 4.37 13.69 2.78
CA ARG A 214 4.69 12.27 2.66
C ARG A 214 5.65 11.82 3.74
N PRO A 215 5.53 10.57 4.24
CA PRO A 215 6.50 10.03 5.21
C PRO A 215 7.92 10.04 4.63
N ALA A 216 8.90 10.48 5.43
CA ALA A 216 10.30 10.38 5.06
C ALA A 216 10.81 8.93 5.13
N ASN A 217 10.22 8.12 6.01
CA ASN A 217 10.51 6.69 6.16
C ASN A 217 9.23 5.88 5.94
N SER A 218 9.21 5.09 4.89
CA SER A 218 8.13 4.18 4.47
C SER A 218 8.54 2.72 4.58
N ARG A 219 9.60 2.40 5.30
CA ARG A 219 10.11 1.04 5.41
C ARG A 219 9.27 0.23 6.39
N LEU A 220 8.69 -0.84 5.91
CA LEU A 220 7.92 -1.79 6.70
C LEU A 220 8.79 -3.01 7.04
N GLN A 221 8.70 -3.49 8.27
CA GLN A 221 9.23 -4.78 8.66
C GLN A 221 8.17 -5.82 8.27
N SER A 222 8.47 -6.61 7.25
CA SER A 222 7.66 -7.80 6.98
C SER A 222 7.91 -8.83 8.07
N ALA A 223 6.88 -9.60 8.43
CA ALA A 223 7.07 -10.75 9.31
C ALA A 223 8.18 -11.63 8.75
N ASP A 224 9.09 -12.07 9.61
CA ASP A 224 10.15 -13.01 9.22
C ASP A 224 9.48 -14.26 8.63
N GLU A 225 10.07 -14.75 7.52
CA GLU A 225 9.62 -15.94 6.79
C GLU A 225 9.60 -17.20 7.65
#